data_eac49d3a5529ff7b8f806e42290a3d3b
#
_entry.id   eac49d3a5529ff7b8f806e42290a3d3b
#
_cell.length_a   1.000
_cell.length_b   1.000
_cell.length_c   1.000
_cell.angle_alpha   90.00
_cell.angle_beta   90.00
_cell.angle_gamma   90.00
#
_symmetry.space_group_name_H-M   'P 1'
#
loop_
_entity.id
_entity.type
_entity.pdbx_description
1 polymer ?
#
loop_
_entity_poly.entity_id
_entity_poly.type
_entity_poly.pdbx_seq_one_letter_code
_entity_poly.pdbx_strand_id
1 'polypeptide(L)'
;ETIARGAFASRVNSDDDLHFLSGHDFEKPLASRTAGTLEVREETDALTFEATVAAHTSWARDFLAAHGAGLIRGLSPGFRVIKGGEFVTRENGVVHRSITAAELVEVSAVTRGAYPSAQIEARNWTPEGRPHVERPDDGLHRTLKRWRPA
;
A
#
# COMPACT_ATOMS: atom_id res chain seq x y z
N GLU A 1 19.14 -2.39 0.26
CA GLU A 1 18.63 -2.02 -1.06
C GLU A 1 18.12 -0.59 -1.05
N THR A 2 18.37 0.17 -2.10
CA THR A 2 17.89 1.53 -2.34
C THR A 2 17.28 1.63 -3.72
N ILE A 3 16.21 2.39 -3.86
CA ILE A 3 15.59 2.73 -5.13
C ILE A 3 15.99 4.17 -5.44
N ALA A 4 16.63 4.37 -6.59
CA ALA A 4 17.05 5.70 -7.02
C ALA A 4 15.82 6.52 -7.46
N ARG A 5 15.94 7.84 -7.35
CA ARG A 5 14.97 8.77 -7.92
C ARG A 5 14.82 8.51 -9.42
N GLY A 6 13.60 8.57 -9.92
CA GLY A 6 13.31 8.32 -11.33
C GLY A 6 13.28 6.85 -11.73
N ALA A 7 13.50 5.93 -10.79
CA ALA A 7 13.54 4.51 -11.10
C ALA A 7 12.25 3.97 -11.72
N PHE A 8 11.10 4.58 -11.39
CA PHE A 8 9.79 4.19 -11.89
C PHE A 8 9.20 5.14 -12.94
N ALA A 9 9.98 6.15 -13.38
CA ALA A 9 9.50 7.25 -14.23
C ALA A 9 8.82 6.75 -15.52
N SER A 10 9.34 5.71 -16.15
CA SER A 10 8.75 5.17 -17.37
C SER A 10 7.31 4.66 -17.17
N ARG A 11 7.04 4.01 -16.03
CA ARG A 11 5.72 3.46 -15.73
C ARG A 11 4.77 4.50 -15.14
N VAL A 12 5.30 5.41 -14.32
CA VAL A 12 4.52 6.52 -13.74
C VAL A 12 3.99 7.44 -14.83
N ASN A 13 4.81 7.72 -15.87
CA ASN A 13 4.46 8.61 -16.97
C ASN A 13 3.78 7.90 -18.15
N SER A 14 3.53 6.60 -18.08
CA SER A 14 2.79 5.86 -19.11
C SER A 14 1.28 5.89 -18.84
N ASP A 15 0.48 5.65 -19.89
CA ASP A 15 -0.97 5.49 -19.79
C ASP A 15 -1.37 4.05 -19.43
N ASP A 16 -0.40 3.15 -19.29
CA ASP A 16 -0.67 1.76 -18.94
C ASP A 16 -1.35 1.65 -17.57
N ASP A 17 -2.23 0.69 -17.43
CA ASP A 17 -2.94 0.48 -16.17
C ASP A 17 -1.99 0.11 -15.04
N LEU A 18 -2.27 0.66 -13.88
CA LEU A 18 -1.58 0.40 -12.63
C LEU A 18 -2.63 0.16 -11.55
N HIS A 19 -2.37 -0.79 -10.67
CA HIS A 19 -3.33 -1.19 -9.65
C HIS A 19 -2.81 -0.90 -8.24
N PHE A 20 -3.74 -0.51 -7.36
CA PHE A 20 -3.58 -0.59 -5.92
C PHE A 20 -4.27 -1.86 -5.44
N LEU A 21 -3.53 -2.76 -4.79
CA LEU A 21 -3.99 -4.10 -4.44
C LEU A 21 -4.05 -4.30 -2.92
N SER A 22 -4.78 -5.31 -2.50
CA SER A 22 -4.71 -5.85 -1.15
C SER A 22 -3.77 -7.04 -1.11
N GLY A 23 -2.59 -6.88 -0.47
CA GLY A 23 -1.67 -7.97 -0.21
C GLY A 23 -1.00 -8.59 -1.44
N HIS A 24 -0.69 -7.80 -2.48
CA HIS A 24 -0.12 -8.27 -3.75
C HIS A 24 -1.02 -9.24 -4.55
N ASP A 25 -2.32 -9.23 -4.24
CA ASP A 25 -3.28 -10.14 -4.87
C ASP A 25 -4.05 -9.42 -5.99
N PHE A 26 -3.75 -9.76 -7.24
CA PHE A 26 -4.40 -9.19 -8.42
C PHE A 26 -5.90 -9.51 -8.51
N GLU A 27 -6.40 -10.48 -7.76
CA GLU A 27 -7.84 -10.75 -7.66
C GLU A 27 -8.54 -9.82 -6.64
N LYS A 28 -7.77 -9.03 -5.89
CA LYS A 28 -8.28 -8.07 -4.89
C LYS A 28 -7.84 -6.63 -5.17
N PRO A 29 -8.18 -6.09 -6.36
CA PRO A 29 -7.87 -4.70 -6.67
C PRO A 29 -8.73 -3.76 -5.81
N LEU A 30 -8.08 -2.73 -5.27
CA LEU A 30 -8.71 -1.69 -4.46
C LEU A 30 -8.95 -0.42 -5.29
N ALA A 31 -8.07 -0.13 -6.23
CA ALA A 31 -8.15 0.99 -7.17
C ALA A 31 -7.33 0.70 -8.42
N SER A 32 -7.63 1.39 -9.53
CA SER A 32 -6.83 1.31 -10.75
C SER A 32 -6.75 2.66 -11.47
N ARG A 33 -5.67 2.86 -12.23
CA ARG A 33 -5.48 4.05 -13.06
C ARG A 33 -6.53 4.14 -14.15
N THR A 34 -6.78 3.05 -14.88
CA THR A 34 -7.78 3.00 -15.96
C THR A 34 -9.19 3.29 -15.45
N ALA A 35 -9.52 2.88 -14.23
CA ALA A 35 -10.79 3.23 -13.60
C ALA A 35 -10.85 4.68 -13.09
N GLY A 36 -9.77 5.44 -13.19
CA GLY A 36 -9.68 6.81 -12.68
C GLY A 36 -9.72 6.91 -11.15
N THR A 37 -9.44 5.81 -10.45
CA THR A 37 -9.48 5.73 -8.98
C THR A 37 -8.10 5.64 -8.35
N LEU A 38 -7.04 5.59 -9.15
CA LEU A 38 -5.64 5.59 -8.72
C LEU A 38 -4.84 6.62 -9.50
N GLU A 39 -4.16 7.48 -8.80
CA GLU A 39 -3.14 8.39 -9.35
C GLU A 39 -1.80 8.11 -8.67
N VAL A 40 -0.72 8.00 -9.46
CA VAL A 40 0.64 7.75 -8.95
C VAL A 40 1.55 8.83 -9.48
N ARG A 41 2.39 9.38 -8.60
CA ARG A 41 3.37 10.43 -8.92
C ARG A 41 4.72 10.05 -8.35
N GLU A 42 5.77 10.38 -9.06
CA GLU A 42 7.14 10.29 -8.56
C GLU A 42 7.62 11.69 -8.20
N GLU A 43 7.85 11.92 -6.92
CA GLU A 43 8.33 13.17 -6.37
C GLU A 43 9.84 13.12 -6.13
N THR A 44 10.39 14.17 -5.53
CA THR A 44 11.85 14.27 -5.34
C THR A 44 12.41 13.12 -4.51
N ASP A 45 11.72 12.70 -3.46
CA ASP A 45 12.21 11.75 -2.46
C ASP A 45 11.28 10.56 -2.28
N ALA A 46 10.15 10.50 -2.98
CA ALA A 46 9.14 9.49 -2.76
C ALA A 46 8.35 9.15 -4.01
N LEU A 47 7.91 7.90 -4.09
CA LEU A 47 6.77 7.51 -4.91
C LEU A 47 5.51 7.73 -4.07
N THR A 48 4.63 8.63 -4.53
CA THR A 48 3.36 8.93 -3.88
C THR A 48 2.20 8.46 -4.73
N PHE A 49 1.09 8.14 -4.09
CA PHE A 49 -0.13 7.82 -4.81
C PHE A 49 -1.37 8.28 -4.03
N GLU A 50 -2.43 8.54 -4.75
CA GLU A 50 -3.76 8.78 -4.22
C GLU A 50 -4.71 7.72 -4.79
N ALA A 51 -5.48 7.08 -3.91
CA ALA A 51 -6.44 6.05 -4.30
C ALA A 51 -7.80 6.30 -3.68
N THR A 52 -8.85 6.23 -4.49
CA THR A 52 -10.23 6.23 -4.03
C THR A 52 -10.70 4.78 -3.95
N VAL A 53 -10.85 4.28 -2.72
CA VAL A 53 -11.28 2.90 -2.46
C VAL A 53 -12.76 2.88 -2.13
N ALA A 54 -13.58 2.33 -3.02
CA ALA A 54 -15.01 2.17 -2.81
C ALA A 54 -15.33 0.83 -2.15
N ALA A 55 -16.20 0.82 -1.14
CA ALA A 55 -16.59 -0.36 -0.38
C ALA A 55 -17.59 -1.27 -1.13
N HIS A 56 -17.41 -1.45 -2.46
CA HIS A 56 -18.36 -2.22 -3.27
C HIS A 56 -18.07 -3.73 -3.26
N THR A 57 -16.81 -4.11 -3.08
CA THR A 57 -16.41 -5.51 -3.00
C THR A 57 -16.20 -5.95 -1.55
N SER A 58 -16.23 -7.26 -1.27
CA SER A 58 -15.97 -7.78 0.08
C SER A 58 -14.57 -7.43 0.55
N TRP A 59 -13.56 -7.67 -0.30
CA TRP A 59 -12.16 -7.39 0.04
C TRP A 59 -11.87 -5.90 0.25
N ALA A 60 -12.56 -4.99 -0.46
CA ALA A 60 -12.41 -3.56 -0.23
C ALA A 60 -13.00 -3.16 1.14
N ARG A 61 -14.14 -3.72 1.54
CA ARG A 61 -14.70 -3.52 2.89
C ARG A 61 -13.77 -4.07 3.96
N ASP A 62 -13.24 -5.27 3.75
CA ASP A 62 -12.30 -5.92 4.68
C ASP A 62 -11.02 -5.11 4.82
N PHE A 63 -10.46 -4.60 3.70
CA PHE A 63 -9.31 -3.71 3.72
C PHE A 63 -9.61 -2.42 4.50
N LEU A 64 -10.71 -1.73 4.20
CA LEU A 64 -11.06 -0.48 4.88
C LEU A 64 -11.26 -0.69 6.38
N ALA A 65 -11.90 -1.79 6.78
CA ALA A 65 -12.07 -2.16 8.19
C ALA A 65 -10.73 -2.45 8.87
N ALA A 66 -9.88 -3.25 8.24
CA ALA A 66 -8.56 -3.60 8.76
C ALA A 66 -7.62 -2.37 8.83
N HIS A 67 -7.64 -1.50 7.82
CA HIS A 67 -6.89 -0.25 7.83
C HIS A 67 -7.38 0.70 8.93
N GLY A 68 -8.71 0.88 9.05
CA GLY A 68 -9.32 1.68 10.11
C GLY A 68 -9.01 1.15 11.54
N ALA A 69 -8.84 -0.15 11.68
CA ALA A 69 -8.39 -0.79 12.92
C ALA A 69 -6.86 -0.71 13.14
N GLY A 70 -6.11 -0.19 12.18
CA GLY A 70 -4.65 -0.07 12.24
C GLY A 70 -3.90 -1.38 11.98
N LEU A 71 -4.55 -2.41 11.46
CA LEU A 71 -3.94 -3.71 11.17
C LEU A 71 -3.14 -3.71 9.86
N ILE A 72 -3.55 -2.91 8.88
CA ILE A 72 -2.88 -2.75 7.59
C ILE A 72 -2.50 -1.28 7.41
N ARG A 73 -1.22 -0.98 7.49
CA ARG A 73 -0.68 0.39 7.36
C ARG A 73 0.49 0.48 6.40
N GLY A 74 1.11 -0.66 6.09
CA GLY A 74 2.29 -0.71 5.24
C GLY A 74 1.93 -0.61 3.76
N LEU A 75 2.88 -0.07 2.99
CA LEU A 75 2.87 -0.09 1.54
C LEU A 75 4.03 -0.90 1.02
N SER A 76 3.82 -1.55 -0.10
CA SER A 76 4.85 -2.28 -0.81
C SER A 76 4.65 -2.10 -2.32
N PRO A 77 5.64 -1.56 -3.05
CA PRO A 77 5.61 -1.56 -4.50
C PRO A 77 5.97 -2.95 -5.03
N GLY A 78 5.20 -3.46 -5.98
CA GLY A 78 5.59 -4.60 -6.80
C GLY A 78 6.27 -4.08 -8.07
N PHE A 79 7.50 -4.49 -8.35
CA PHE A 79 8.24 -4.02 -9.51
C PHE A 79 9.19 -5.10 -10.07
N ARG A 80 9.61 -4.89 -11.32
CA ARG A 80 10.64 -5.70 -11.99
C ARG A 80 11.80 -4.80 -12.38
N VAL A 81 13.00 -5.15 -11.98
CA VAL A 81 14.20 -4.44 -12.44
C VAL A 81 14.42 -4.73 -13.91
N ILE A 82 14.57 -3.69 -14.71
CA ILE A 82 14.86 -3.84 -16.15
C ILE A 82 16.35 -4.16 -16.35
N LYS A 83 16.70 -4.74 -17.51
CA LYS A 83 18.09 -5.07 -17.82
C LYS A 83 18.98 -3.83 -17.73
N GLY A 84 20.02 -3.90 -16.88
CA GLY A 84 20.92 -2.78 -16.60
C GLY A 84 20.36 -1.72 -15.65
N GLY A 85 19.16 -1.95 -15.07
CA GLY A 85 18.50 -1.04 -14.13
C GLY A 85 18.94 -1.19 -12.68
N GLU A 86 20.00 -1.92 -12.41
CA GLU A 86 20.59 -2.05 -11.07
C GLU A 86 22.10 -2.16 -11.11
N PHE A 87 22.72 -1.80 -10.02
CA PHE A 87 24.13 -2.12 -9.74
C PHE A 87 24.29 -2.51 -8.27
N VAL A 88 25.29 -3.36 -8.05
CA VAL A 88 25.60 -3.91 -6.73
C VAL A 88 27.02 -3.52 -6.39
N THR A 89 27.20 -2.86 -5.24
CA THR A 89 28.51 -2.55 -4.67
C THR A 89 28.71 -3.33 -3.38
N ARG A 90 29.97 -3.54 -3.02
CA ARG A 90 30.31 -4.14 -1.73
C ARG A 90 31.30 -3.22 -1.01
N GLU A 91 30.85 -2.69 0.13
CA GLU A 91 31.68 -1.84 0.98
C GLU A 91 31.74 -2.43 2.38
N ASN A 92 32.95 -2.60 2.91
CA ASN A 92 33.17 -3.15 4.26
C ASN A 92 32.45 -4.49 4.52
N GLY A 93 32.35 -5.35 3.49
CA GLY A 93 31.64 -6.64 3.59
C GLY A 93 30.12 -6.56 3.44
N VAL A 94 29.54 -5.36 3.40
CA VAL A 94 28.09 -5.15 3.21
C VAL A 94 27.80 -5.00 1.70
N VAL A 95 26.77 -5.71 1.25
CA VAL A 95 26.29 -5.62 -0.14
C VAL A 95 25.23 -4.53 -0.22
N HIS A 96 25.49 -3.54 -1.07
CA HIS A 96 24.55 -2.47 -1.41
C HIS A 96 24.00 -2.71 -2.82
N ARG A 97 22.69 -2.81 -2.95
CA ARG A 97 21.99 -2.92 -4.23
C ARG A 97 21.26 -1.59 -4.49
N SER A 98 21.56 -0.95 -5.60
CA SER A 98 20.91 0.28 -6.04
C SER A 98 20.12 0.02 -7.31
N ILE A 99 18.81 0.28 -7.28
CA ILE A 99 17.90 0.12 -8.40
C ILE A 99 17.72 1.49 -9.03
N THR A 100 18.13 1.64 -10.28
CA THR A 100 18.09 2.90 -11.03
C THR A 100 17.00 2.95 -12.07
N ALA A 101 16.52 1.77 -12.52
CA ALA A 101 15.40 1.69 -13.43
C ALA A 101 14.61 0.37 -13.22
N ALA A 102 13.32 0.49 -13.03
CA ALA A 102 12.43 -0.65 -12.83
C ALA A 102 11.05 -0.37 -13.40
N GLU A 103 10.38 -1.43 -13.83
CA GLU A 103 8.96 -1.39 -14.20
C GLU A 103 8.12 -1.55 -12.92
N LEU A 104 7.39 -0.51 -12.55
CA LEU A 104 6.39 -0.59 -11.49
C LEU A 104 5.20 -1.43 -11.97
N VAL A 105 4.91 -2.51 -11.30
CA VAL A 105 3.82 -3.45 -11.68
C VAL A 105 2.53 -3.11 -10.95
N GLU A 106 2.64 -2.84 -9.64
CA GLU A 106 1.51 -2.49 -8.78
C GLU A 106 1.99 -1.81 -7.49
N VAL A 107 1.06 -1.30 -6.71
CA VAL A 107 1.30 -0.87 -5.33
C VAL A 107 0.33 -1.62 -4.44
N SER A 108 0.78 -2.14 -3.31
CA SER A 108 -0.06 -2.94 -2.41
C SER A 108 -0.13 -2.42 -0.99
N ALA A 109 -1.32 -2.53 -0.42
CA ALA A 109 -1.55 -2.42 1.01
C ALA A 109 -1.15 -3.74 1.69
N VAL A 110 -0.26 -3.67 2.67
CA VAL A 110 0.29 -4.83 3.36
C VAL A 110 0.37 -4.59 4.88
N THR A 111 0.41 -5.68 5.64
CA THR A 111 0.64 -5.61 7.10
C THR A 111 2.08 -5.19 7.40
N ARG A 112 3.04 -5.62 6.58
CA ARG A 112 4.45 -5.30 6.71
C ARG A 112 5.03 -4.97 5.34
N GLY A 113 5.34 -3.69 5.11
CA GLY A 113 5.98 -3.23 3.88
C GLY A 113 7.45 -3.63 3.80
N ALA A 114 7.97 -3.75 2.58
CA ALA A 114 9.40 -3.95 2.33
C ALA A 114 10.23 -2.73 2.81
N TYR A 115 9.62 -1.55 2.77
CA TYR A 115 10.23 -0.29 3.21
C TYR A 115 9.44 0.24 4.42
N PRO A 116 10.02 0.26 5.65
CA PRO A 116 9.30 0.65 6.88
C PRO A 116 8.74 2.08 6.87
N SER A 117 9.33 2.98 6.08
CA SER A 117 8.87 4.36 5.91
C SER A 117 7.66 4.51 4.99
N ALA A 118 7.34 3.49 4.19
CA ALA A 118 6.22 3.52 3.27
C ALA A 118 4.92 3.18 4.01
N GLN A 119 4.05 4.17 4.20
CA GLN A 119 2.81 4.03 4.96
C GLN A 119 1.61 4.59 4.21
N ILE A 120 0.44 4.05 4.55
CA ILE A 120 -0.86 4.53 4.07
C ILE A 120 -1.42 5.52 5.10
N GLU A 121 -1.79 6.69 4.62
CA GLU A 121 -2.58 7.66 5.38
C GLU A 121 -3.98 7.76 4.78
N ALA A 122 -5.01 7.51 5.58
CA ALA A 122 -6.38 7.79 5.17
C ALA A 122 -6.67 9.29 5.39
N ARG A 123 -6.76 10.05 4.29
CA ARG A 123 -7.22 11.44 4.35
C ARG A 123 -8.74 11.45 4.33
N ASN A 124 -9.33 11.82 5.47
CA ASN A 124 -10.72 12.28 5.65
C ASN A 124 -11.76 11.74 4.64
N TRP A 125 -12.02 10.45 4.66
CA TRP A 125 -13.27 9.95 4.10
C TRP A 125 -14.31 9.86 5.23
N THR A 126 -15.16 10.86 5.30
CA THR A 126 -16.40 10.77 6.08
C THR A 126 -17.47 10.26 5.12
N PRO A 127 -18.07 9.07 5.35
CA PRO A 127 -19.23 8.66 4.59
C PRO A 127 -20.34 9.69 4.85
N GLU A 128 -20.69 10.49 3.85
CA GLU A 128 -21.88 11.33 3.94
C GLU A 128 -23.08 10.42 4.20
N GLY A 129 -23.74 10.64 5.33
CA GLY A 129 -25.07 10.10 5.59
C GLY A 129 -25.20 8.82 6.41
N ARG A 130 -24.23 8.44 7.25
CA ARG A 130 -24.53 7.46 8.31
C ARG A 130 -24.64 8.15 9.66
N PRO A 131 -25.79 7.99 10.37
CA PRO A 131 -25.89 8.39 11.75
C PRO A 131 -24.83 7.63 12.55
N HIS A 132 -24.23 8.30 13.52
CA HIS A 132 -23.33 7.71 14.51
C HIS A 132 -24.05 6.51 15.15
N VAL A 133 -23.74 5.31 14.69
CA VAL A 133 -24.16 4.10 15.38
C VAL A 133 -23.19 3.97 16.54
N GLU A 134 -23.67 4.19 17.76
CA GLU A 134 -22.97 3.77 18.96
C GLU A 134 -22.54 2.32 18.74
N ARG A 135 -21.23 2.05 18.81
CA ARG A 135 -20.70 0.69 18.68
C ARG A 135 -21.35 -0.13 19.79
N PRO A 136 -22.10 -1.18 19.49
CA PRO A 136 -22.50 -2.11 20.53
C PRO A 136 -21.21 -2.56 21.23
N ASP A 137 -21.22 -2.55 22.55
CA ASP A 137 -20.14 -3.07 23.39
C ASP A 137 -19.72 -4.43 22.84
N ASP A 138 -18.62 -4.46 22.10
CA ASP A 138 -18.23 -5.65 21.35
C ASP A 138 -17.87 -6.74 22.37
N GLY A 139 -18.47 -7.91 22.22
CA GLY A 139 -18.25 -9.06 23.08
C GLY A 139 -16.79 -9.48 23.24
N LEU A 140 -15.90 -8.93 22.42
CA LEU A 140 -14.44 -9.11 22.46
C LEU A 140 -13.83 -8.55 23.76
N HIS A 141 -14.27 -7.38 24.22
CA HIS A 141 -13.82 -6.79 25.48
C HIS A 141 -14.21 -7.65 26.70
N ARG A 142 -15.37 -8.30 26.64
CA ARG A 142 -15.81 -9.23 27.69
C ARG A 142 -15.00 -10.53 27.69
N THR A 143 -14.62 -11.01 26.51
CA THR A 143 -13.84 -12.24 26.36
C THR A 143 -12.39 -12.04 26.84
N LEU A 144 -11.75 -10.92 26.53
CA LEU A 144 -10.40 -10.61 26.96
C LEU A 144 -10.28 -10.40 28.47
N LYS A 145 -11.29 -9.82 29.12
CA LYS A 145 -11.32 -9.69 30.59
C LYS A 145 -11.46 -11.06 31.33
N ARG A 146 -12.00 -12.07 30.67
CA ARG A 146 -12.18 -13.41 31.23
C ARG A 146 -10.90 -14.26 31.22
N TRP A 147 -9.89 -13.84 30.47
CA TRP A 147 -8.62 -14.55 30.28
C TRP A 147 -7.43 -13.94 31.04
N ARG A 148 -7.66 -13.17 32.10
CA ARG A 148 -6.57 -12.78 32.98
C ARG A 148 -6.33 -13.94 33.95
N PRO A 149 -5.13 -14.57 33.95
CA PRO A 149 -4.76 -15.48 35.03
C PRO A 149 -4.77 -14.72 36.37
N ALA A 150 -5.25 -15.37 37.39
CA ALA A 150 -5.27 -14.88 38.76
C ALA A 150 -3.85 -14.60 39.28
#